data_9f8810d113c8ea6ebfca17b4f8432ac1
#
_entry.id   9f8810d113c8ea6ebfca17b4f8432ac1
#
_cell.length_a   1.000
_cell.length_b   1.000
_cell.length_c   1.000
_cell.angle_alpha   90.00
_cell.angle_beta   90.00
_cell.angle_gamma   90.00
#
_symmetry.space_group_name_H-M   'P 1'
#
loop_
_entity.id
_entity.type
_entity.pdbx_description
1 polymer ?
#
loop_
_entity_poly.entity_id
_entity_poly.type
_entity_poly.pdbx_seq_one_letter_code
_entity_poly.pdbx_strand_id
1 'polypeptide(L)'
;MPSDRLLSVLTCPLCPAALRRTDGALRCAGRHTFDIARHGYVNLLTGHRRAPSADSPDMVRSRTSFLGAGHYDPLARTLAELATELAPPDATVPDAGAGTGHYLAAVLDALPEALGLGLDSSVPALRAAARAHARAEAAGWDVWRPWPVRTGCADLVLNVFAPRNGPEFHRVLGPDGALLVVTPTARHLRELRASTGLLAVDPGKEDRLRRTLAAHFRHERAESLEYAMSLTAEEVAALVTMSPAAHHVDAGQLRGRVERMAAPVRVTASFVVSVYRPRRPVPPPKRPG
;
A
#
# COMPACT_ATOMS: atom_id res chain seq x y z
N MET A 1 19.58 -2.44 6.74
CA MET A 1 19.94 -1.10 7.29
C MET A 1 19.43 -0.06 6.32
N PRO A 2 18.75 1.01 6.77
CA PRO A 2 18.29 2.09 5.89
C PRO A 2 19.40 2.60 4.98
N SER A 3 19.12 2.70 3.67
CA SER A 3 20.10 3.19 2.68
C SER A 3 20.25 4.72 2.76
N ASP A 4 21.33 5.24 2.21
CA ASP A 4 21.52 6.70 2.11
C ASP A 4 20.46 7.32 1.18
N ARG A 5 20.00 6.55 0.20
CA ARG A 5 18.90 6.95 -0.68
C ARG A 5 17.57 7.10 0.08
N LEU A 6 17.24 6.17 1.01
CA LEU A 6 16.08 6.35 1.88
C LEU A 6 16.23 7.61 2.75
N LEU A 7 17.42 7.86 3.31
CA LEU A 7 17.67 9.05 4.14
C LEU A 7 17.54 10.36 3.34
N SER A 8 17.79 10.33 2.04
CA SER A 8 17.55 11.50 1.17
C SER A 8 16.06 11.80 0.96
N VAL A 9 15.19 10.81 1.17
CA VAL A 9 13.73 10.90 0.98
C VAL A 9 12.99 11.19 2.29
N LEU A 10 13.48 10.62 3.42
CA LEU A 10 12.82 10.76 4.71
C LEU A 10 13.11 12.10 5.40
N THR A 11 12.12 12.55 6.18
CA THR A 11 12.24 13.69 7.09
C THR A 11 11.84 13.28 8.51
N CYS A 12 12.27 14.06 9.49
CA CYS A 12 11.83 13.87 10.86
C CYS A 12 10.33 14.18 11.00
N PRO A 13 9.50 13.26 11.53
CA PRO A 13 8.07 13.50 11.68
C PRO A 13 7.70 14.54 12.75
N LEU A 14 8.66 14.96 13.60
CA LEU A 14 8.45 15.94 14.68
C LEU A 14 8.96 17.35 14.31
N CYS A 15 9.98 17.41 13.44
CA CYS A 15 10.49 18.65 12.87
C CYS A 15 10.99 18.31 11.47
N PRO A 16 10.61 18.97 10.39
CA PRO A 16 10.90 18.55 9.01
C PRO A 16 12.38 18.54 8.61
N ALA A 17 13.28 18.37 9.58
CA ALA A 17 14.72 18.26 9.38
C ALA A 17 15.11 16.89 8.81
N ALA A 18 16.23 16.86 8.09
CA ALA A 18 16.82 15.63 7.57
C ALA A 18 17.17 14.65 8.71
N LEU A 19 17.01 13.36 8.41
CA LEU A 19 17.43 12.27 9.28
C LEU A 19 18.84 11.80 8.89
N ARG A 20 19.62 11.41 9.88
CA ARG A 20 20.97 10.83 9.70
C ARG A 20 21.05 9.52 10.49
N ARG A 21 21.81 8.58 9.98
CA ARG A 21 22.05 7.32 10.66
C ARG A 21 23.02 7.54 11.81
N THR A 22 22.66 6.96 12.95
CA THR A 22 23.50 6.82 14.15
C THR A 22 23.47 5.34 14.56
N ASP A 23 24.18 4.95 15.62
CA ASP A 23 24.23 3.56 16.07
C ASP A 23 22.80 3.02 16.37
N GLY A 24 22.31 2.14 15.49
CA GLY A 24 21.01 1.48 15.60
C GLY A 24 19.77 2.37 15.44
N ALA A 25 19.93 3.67 15.12
CA ALA A 25 18.82 4.61 15.03
C ALA A 25 18.97 5.64 13.91
N LEU A 26 17.88 6.35 13.60
CA LEU A 26 17.91 7.60 12.83
C LEU A 26 17.75 8.80 13.77
N ARG A 27 18.51 9.86 13.54
CA ARG A 27 18.47 11.09 14.36
C ARG A 27 18.43 12.34 13.48
N CYS A 28 17.68 13.36 13.92
CA CYS A 28 17.67 14.68 13.30
C CYS A 28 18.49 15.70 14.08
N ALA A 29 18.71 16.90 13.50
CA ALA A 29 19.39 18.00 14.16
C ALA A 29 18.68 18.47 15.45
N GLY A 30 17.34 18.34 15.52
CA GLY A 30 16.52 18.60 16.71
C GLY A 30 16.61 17.52 17.78
N ARG A 31 17.53 16.57 17.66
CA ARG A 31 17.79 15.45 18.59
C ARG A 31 16.66 14.41 18.71
N HIS A 32 15.63 14.46 17.85
CA HIS A 32 14.65 13.39 17.80
C HIS A 32 15.31 12.12 17.28
N THR A 33 15.03 10.99 17.94
CA THR A 33 15.67 9.69 17.64
C THR A 33 14.59 8.66 17.36
N PHE A 34 14.81 7.83 16.34
CA PHE A 34 13.88 6.79 15.87
C PHE A 34 14.63 5.49 15.66
N ASP A 35 14.20 4.44 16.35
CA ASP A 35 14.88 3.15 16.32
C ASP A 35 14.78 2.47 14.96
N ILE A 36 15.89 1.86 14.54
CA ILE A 36 15.93 0.92 13.43
C ILE A 36 15.70 -0.46 14.02
N ALA A 37 14.58 -1.09 13.65
CA ALA A 37 14.29 -2.44 14.12
C ALA A 37 15.29 -3.45 13.56
N ARG A 38 15.59 -4.51 14.32
CA ARG A 38 16.48 -5.60 13.86
C ARG A 38 16.07 -6.25 12.51
N HIS A 39 14.81 -6.07 12.12
CA HIS A 39 14.25 -6.56 10.86
C HIS A 39 14.39 -5.55 9.70
N GLY A 40 15.06 -4.42 9.90
CA GLY A 40 15.41 -3.45 8.86
C GLY A 40 14.44 -2.30 8.66
N TYR A 41 13.23 -2.30 9.26
CA TYR A 41 12.32 -1.16 9.15
C TYR A 41 12.65 -0.07 10.18
N VAL A 42 12.29 1.18 9.88
CA VAL A 42 12.39 2.31 10.80
C VAL A 42 11.03 2.57 11.46
N ASN A 43 11.00 2.66 12.78
CA ASN A 43 9.76 3.03 13.48
C ASN A 43 9.70 4.56 13.66
N LEU A 44 8.93 5.22 12.82
CA LEU A 44 8.69 6.67 12.86
C LEU A 44 7.39 7.04 13.59
N LEU A 45 6.60 6.04 14.04
CA LEU A 45 5.36 6.27 14.77
C LEU A 45 5.68 6.99 16.11
N THR A 46 5.08 8.15 16.29
CA THR A 46 5.17 8.93 17.51
C THR A 46 3.94 8.68 18.38
N GLY A 47 4.16 8.26 19.63
CA GLY A 47 3.11 7.92 20.60
C GLY A 47 2.83 6.42 20.69
N HIS A 48 2.17 6.00 21.77
CA HIS A 48 1.97 4.59 22.12
C HIS A 48 0.71 3.93 21.53
N ARG A 49 -0.08 4.63 20.72
CA ARG A 49 -1.34 4.11 20.20
C ARG A 49 -1.13 3.39 18.86
N ARG A 50 -1.32 2.08 18.91
CA ARG A 50 -1.50 1.26 17.69
C ARG A 50 -2.75 1.76 16.95
N ALA A 51 -2.67 1.94 15.64
CA ALA A 51 -3.87 2.23 14.84
C ALA A 51 -4.87 1.08 15.04
N PRO A 52 -6.15 1.34 15.37
CA PRO A 52 -7.13 0.29 15.61
C PRO A 52 -7.33 -0.64 14.41
N SER A 53 -7.02 -0.16 13.21
CA SER A 53 -7.12 -0.89 11.94
C SER A 53 -5.82 -1.58 11.51
N ALA A 54 -4.78 -1.58 12.34
CA ALA A 54 -3.51 -2.21 11.98
C ALA A 54 -3.65 -3.74 11.91
N ASP A 55 -3.12 -4.33 10.85
CA ASP A 55 -3.14 -5.78 10.64
C ASP A 55 -2.53 -6.56 11.81
N SER A 56 -3.19 -7.62 12.21
CA SER A 56 -2.69 -8.56 13.22
C SER A 56 -1.61 -9.47 12.62
N PRO A 57 -0.82 -10.18 13.47
CA PRO A 57 0.13 -11.19 12.98
C PRO A 57 -0.53 -12.26 12.12
N ASP A 58 -1.76 -12.66 12.44
CA ASP A 58 -2.50 -13.70 11.71
C ASP A 58 -2.94 -13.18 10.34
N MET A 59 -3.43 -11.95 10.26
CA MET A 59 -3.77 -11.29 8.99
C MET A 59 -2.54 -11.21 8.07
N VAL A 60 -1.39 -10.83 8.62
CA VAL A 60 -0.14 -10.73 7.84
C VAL A 60 0.35 -12.10 7.38
N ARG A 61 0.28 -13.14 8.23
CA ARG A 61 0.62 -14.52 7.83
C ARG A 61 -0.28 -15.01 6.70
N SER A 62 -1.59 -14.86 6.85
CA SER A 62 -2.59 -15.26 5.85
C SER A 62 -2.38 -14.51 4.53
N ARG A 63 -2.08 -13.20 4.59
CA ARG A 63 -1.76 -12.41 3.40
C ARG A 63 -0.48 -12.88 2.72
N THR A 64 0.57 -13.14 3.48
CA THR A 64 1.83 -13.66 2.93
C THR A 64 1.62 -15.01 2.24
N SER A 65 0.87 -15.91 2.86
CA SER A 65 0.57 -17.23 2.29
C SER A 65 -0.27 -17.11 1.02
N PHE A 66 -1.37 -16.33 1.05
CA PHE A 66 -2.29 -16.19 -0.07
C PHE A 66 -1.64 -15.49 -1.28
N LEU A 67 -0.90 -14.40 -1.05
CA LEU A 67 -0.20 -13.69 -2.12
C LEU A 67 0.98 -14.53 -2.65
N GLY A 68 1.69 -15.25 -1.78
CA GLY A 68 2.76 -16.15 -2.17
C GLY A 68 2.30 -17.37 -2.99
N ALA A 69 1.02 -17.73 -2.92
CA ALA A 69 0.41 -18.75 -3.79
C ALA A 69 0.13 -18.25 -5.22
N GLY A 70 0.37 -16.97 -5.53
CA GLY A 70 0.29 -16.40 -6.87
C GLY A 70 -1.12 -15.99 -7.31
N HIS A 71 -2.13 -16.08 -6.44
CA HIS A 71 -3.52 -15.78 -6.81
C HIS A 71 -3.72 -14.34 -7.29
N TYR A 72 -2.87 -13.39 -6.85
CA TYR A 72 -2.90 -12.00 -7.30
C TYR A 72 -1.70 -11.58 -8.16
N ASP A 73 -0.96 -12.54 -8.73
CA ASP A 73 0.12 -12.26 -9.68
C ASP A 73 -0.34 -11.50 -10.94
N PRO A 74 -1.55 -11.75 -11.51
CA PRO A 74 -2.01 -10.91 -12.60
C PRO A 74 -2.11 -9.42 -12.23
N LEU A 75 -2.56 -9.10 -11.00
CA LEU A 75 -2.59 -7.72 -10.51
C LEU A 75 -1.18 -7.16 -10.27
N ALA A 76 -0.28 -7.96 -9.69
CA ALA A 76 1.10 -7.55 -9.46
C ALA A 76 1.83 -7.24 -10.77
N ARG A 77 1.63 -8.06 -11.83
CA ARG A 77 2.16 -7.81 -13.18
C ARG A 77 1.59 -6.55 -13.80
N THR A 78 0.28 -6.33 -13.75
CA THR A 78 -0.33 -5.09 -14.25
C THR A 78 0.27 -3.85 -13.58
N LEU A 79 0.50 -3.89 -12.27
CA LEU A 79 1.15 -2.78 -11.55
C LEU A 79 2.61 -2.58 -11.98
N ALA A 80 3.35 -3.65 -12.20
CA ALA A 80 4.73 -3.61 -12.67
C ALA A 80 4.84 -3.04 -14.09
N GLU A 81 3.97 -3.47 -15.00
CA GLU A 81 3.87 -2.96 -16.38
C GLU A 81 3.56 -1.45 -16.39
N LEU A 82 2.54 -1.04 -15.62
CA LEU A 82 2.21 0.38 -15.48
C LEU A 82 3.35 1.18 -14.85
N ALA A 83 4.08 0.62 -13.90
CA ALA A 83 5.22 1.30 -13.27
C ALA A 83 6.34 1.57 -14.29
N THR A 84 6.65 0.63 -15.18
CA THR A 84 7.67 0.84 -16.23
C THR A 84 7.24 1.87 -17.27
N GLU A 85 5.94 2.05 -17.49
CA GLU A 85 5.43 3.09 -18.38
C GLU A 85 5.44 4.48 -17.74
N LEU A 86 5.17 4.56 -16.44
CA LEU A 86 4.83 5.80 -15.74
C LEU A 86 6.01 6.42 -14.98
N ALA A 87 7.08 5.66 -14.70
CA ALA A 87 8.18 6.10 -13.86
C ALA A 87 9.55 5.73 -14.46
N PRO A 88 10.61 6.52 -14.15
CA PRO A 88 11.96 6.21 -14.59
C PRO A 88 12.51 4.94 -13.88
N PRO A 89 13.55 4.31 -14.46
CA PRO A 89 14.16 3.09 -13.89
C PRO A 89 14.69 3.27 -12.46
N ASP A 90 15.12 4.47 -12.11
CA ASP A 90 15.65 4.87 -10.80
C ASP A 90 14.62 5.54 -9.89
N ALA A 91 13.33 5.33 -10.14
CA ALA A 91 12.23 5.96 -9.43
C ALA A 91 12.28 5.81 -7.90
N THR A 92 11.73 6.77 -7.20
CA THR A 92 11.34 6.66 -5.79
C THR A 92 9.86 6.31 -5.70
N VAL A 93 9.56 5.16 -5.10
CA VAL A 93 8.22 4.56 -5.08
C VAL A 93 7.72 4.36 -3.65
N PRO A 94 7.04 5.34 -3.02
CA PRO A 94 6.29 5.12 -1.80
C PRO A 94 5.04 4.24 -2.04
N ASP A 95 4.80 3.28 -1.13
CA ASP A 95 3.61 2.43 -1.09
C ASP A 95 2.82 2.73 0.20
N ALA A 96 1.62 3.28 0.04
CA ALA A 96 0.75 3.71 1.12
C ALA A 96 -0.07 2.55 1.68
N GLY A 97 0.25 2.08 2.87
CA GLY A 97 -0.34 0.88 3.45
C GLY A 97 0.21 -0.38 2.79
N ALA A 98 1.53 -0.47 2.71
CA ALA A 98 2.26 -1.49 1.94
C ALA A 98 1.98 -2.94 2.37
N GLY A 99 1.42 -3.14 3.56
CA GLY A 99 1.15 -4.48 4.08
C GLY A 99 2.43 -5.34 4.10
N THR A 100 2.43 -6.43 3.33
CA THR A 100 3.59 -7.34 3.23
C THR A 100 4.64 -6.88 2.22
N GLY A 101 4.41 -5.78 1.49
CA GLY A 101 5.32 -5.30 0.44
C GLY A 101 5.25 -6.07 -0.89
N HIS A 102 4.28 -6.96 -1.06
CA HIS A 102 4.14 -7.83 -2.23
C HIS A 102 4.08 -7.05 -3.56
N TYR A 103 3.20 -6.05 -3.64
CA TYR A 103 3.06 -5.26 -4.87
C TYR A 103 4.24 -4.32 -5.08
N LEU A 104 4.78 -3.76 -4.00
CA LEU A 104 5.99 -2.95 -4.07
C LEU A 104 7.16 -3.76 -4.60
N ALA A 105 7.34 -5.01 -4.15
CA ALA A 105 8.38 -5.92 -4.66
C ALA A 105 8.24 -6.16 -6.17
N ALA A 106 7.04 -6.47 -6.66
CA ALA A 106 6.79 -6.68 -8.09
C ALA A 106 7.11 -5.43 -8.94
N VAL A 107 6.80 -4.23 -8.44
CA VAL A 107 7.16 -2.97 -9.10
C VAL A 107 8.68 -2.76 -9.11
N LEU A 108 9.36 -3.09 -8.01
CA LEU A 108 10.82 -2.98 -7.93
C LEU A 108 11.56 -3.99 -8.82
N ASP A 109 10.99 -5.18 -9.03
CA ASP A 109 11.53 -6.15 -10.00
C ASP A 109 11.52 -5.58 -11.43
N ALA A 110 10.49 -4.78 -11.77
CA ALA A 110 10.35 -4.16 -13.08
C ALA A 110 11.15 -2.85 -13.25
N LEU A 111 11.50 -2.18 -12.15
CA LEU A 111 12.28 -0.93 -12.15
C LEU A 111 13.66 -1.19 -11.51
N PRO A 112 14.72 -1.49 -12.28
CA PRO A 112 15.96 -2.10 -11.78
C PRO A 112 16.76 -1.24 -10.80
N GLU A 113 16.62 0.08 -10.83
CA GLU A 113 17.33 1.02 -9.97
C GLU A 113 16.40 1.75 -8.97
N ALA A 114 15.11 1.44 -8.94
CA ALA A 114 14.15 2.13 -8.10
C ALA A 114 14.37 1.85 -6.60
N LEU A 115 14.01 2.83 -5.77
CA LEU A 115 13.88 2.72 -4.32
C LEU A 115 12.40 2.55 -3.96
N GLY A 116 12.04 1.49 -3.25
CA GLY A 116 10.71 1.30 -2.66
C GLY A 116 10.67 1.74 -1.19
N LEU A 117 9.62 2.47 -0.80
CA LEU A 117 9.36 2.85 0.58
C LEU A 117 7.97 2.39 1.02
N GLY A 118 7.87 1.26 1.69
CA GLY A 118 6.61 0.80 2.30
C GLY A 118 6.28 1.58 3.58
N LEU A 119 5.12 2.25 3.60
CA LEU A 119 4.56 2.90 4.79
C LEU A 119 3.40 2.07 5.34
N ASP A 120 3.48 1.66 6.61
CA ASP A 120 2.42 0.89 7.26
C ASP A 120 2.41 1.15 8.77
N SER A 121 1.27 0.97 9.43
CA SER A 121 1.14 1.09 10.89
C SER A 121 1.28 -0.25 11.62
N SER A 122 1.24 -1.37 10.90
CA SER A 122 1.35 -2.73 11.45
C SER A 122 2.81 -3.19 11.54
N VAL A 123 3.30 -3.40 12.75
CA VAL A 123 4.66 -3.94 12.97
C VAL A 123 4.88 -5.30 12.30
N PRO A 124 3.94 -6.27 12.34
CA PRO A 124 4.08 -7.50 11.56
C PRO A 124 4.19 -7.26 10.04
N ALA A 125 3.40 -6.34 9.48
CA ALA A 125 3.46 -5.97 8.08
C ALA A 125 4.81 -5.35 7.71
N LEU A 126 5.30 -4.39 8.50
CA LEU A 126 6.61 -3.75 8.30
C LEU A 126 7.78 -4.76 8.30
N ARG A 127 7.71 -5.80 9.15
CA ARG A 127 8.70 -6.88 9.17
C ARG A 127 8.70 -7.71 7.89
N ALA A 128 7.54 -7.88 7.28
CA ALA A 128 7.42 -8.56 5.99
C ALA A 128 7.89 -7.65 4.85
N ALA A 129 7.40 -6.41 4.79
CA ALA A 129 7.73 -5.43 3.77
C ALA A 129 9.24 -5.14 3.68
N ALA A 130 9.93 -5.01 4.83
CA ALA A 130 11.39 -4.79 4.87
C ALA A 130 12.22 -5.96 4.33
N ARG A 131 11.61 -7.10 4.04
CA ARG A 131 12.25 -8.30 3.46
C ARG A 131 11.66 -8.71 2.11
N ALA A 132 10.67 -7.97 1.64
CA ALA A 132 9.96 -8.31 0.43
C ALA A 132 10.85 -8.21 -0.81
N HIS A 133 11.80 -7.26 -0.82
CA HIS A 133 12.74 -7.05 -1.92
C HIS A 133 14.01 -6.36 -1.41
N ALA A 134 15.17 -6.58 -2.07
CA ALA A 134 16.46 -6.00 -1.65
C ALA A 134 16.47 -4.45 -1.66
N ARG A 135 15.66 -3.83 -2.52
CA ARG A 135 15.50 -2.37 -2.64
C ARG A 135 14.20 -1.85 -2.02
N ALA A 136 13.46 -2.71 -1.31
CA ALA A 136 12.31 -2.30 -0.50
C ALA A 136 12.78 -1.92 0.91
N GLU A 137 12.46 -0.71 1.31
CA GLU A 137 12.64 -0.23 2.67
C GLU A 137 11.28 0.04 3.30
N ALA A 138 11.18 -0.03 4.63
CA ALA A 138 9.90 0.12 5.32
C ALA A 138 10.00 1.09 6.49
N ALA A 139 8.97 1.91 6.66
CA ALA A 139 8.86 2.82 7.78
C ALA A 139 7.48 2.71 8.45
N GLY A 140 7.49 2.61 9.77
CA GLY A 140 6.28 2.60 10.58
C GLY A 140 5.63 3.97 10.56
N TRP A 141 4.46 4.10 9.94
CA TRP A 141 3.72 5.34 9.84
C TRP A 141 2.21 5.15 9.67
N ASP A 142 1.43 6.10 10.18
CA ASP A 142 0.00 6.20 9.92
C ASP A 142 -0.22 7.04 8.66
N VAL A 143 -0.73 6.39 7.60
CA VAL A 143 -0.91 7.03 6.28
C VAL A 143 -1.90 8.20 6.28
N TRP A 144 -2.73 8.34 7.32
CA TRP A 144 -3.63 9.50 7.48
C TRP A 144 -2.94 10.76 7.99
N ARG A 145 -1.74 10.62 8.57
CA ARG A 145 -0.96 11.75 9.09
C ARG A 145 -0.08 12.34 7.97
N PRO A 146 0.42 13.58 8.13
CA PRO A 146 1.45 14.12 7.24
C PRO A 146 2.65 13.18 7.18
N TRP A 147 3.05 12.78 5.98
CA TRP A 147 4.09 11.76 5.81
C TRP A 147 5.48 12.30 6.10
N PRO A 148 6.34 11.52 6.78
CA PRO A 148 7.74 11.87 7.01
C PRO A 148 8.57 11.67 5.72
N VAL A 149 8.08 12.19 4.62
CA VAL A 149 8.61 12.08 3.27
C VAL A 149 8.71 13.47 2.67
N ARG A 150 9.80 13.77 2.00
CA ARG A 150 10.03 15.07 1.36
C ARG A 150 8.98 15.36 0.30
N THR A 151 8.66 16.66 0.15
CA THR A 151 7.78 17.14 -0.92
C THR A 151 8.45 16.94 -2.29
N GLY A 152 7.68 16.46 -3.27
CA GLY A 152 8.10 16.35 -4.66
C GLY A 152 9.23 15.36 -4.95
N CYS A 153 9.46 14.37 -4.07
CA CYS A 153 10.56 13.42 -4.21
C CYS A 153 10.13 12.05 -4.75
N ALA A 154 8.85 11.80 -4.92
CA ALA A 154 8.33 10.53 -5.42
C ALA A 154 7.98 10.64 -6.92
N ASP A 155 8.35 9.62 -7.68
CA ASP A 155 8.01 9.49 -9.10
C ASP A 155 6.72 8.69 -9.29
N LEU A 156 6.48 7.72 -8.39
CA LEU A 156 5.30 6.88 -8.42
C LEU A 156 4.82 6.64 -6.98
N VAL A 157 3.54 6.80 -6.70
CA VAL A 157 2.92 6.39 -5.42
C VAL A 157 2.00 5.21 -5.68
N LEU A 158 2.15 4.14 -4.90
CA LEU A 158 1.23 3.00 -4.88
C LEU A 158 0.21 3.16 -3.75
N ASN A 159 -1.05 2.80 -4.04
CA ASN A 159 -2.12 2.69 -3.07
C ASN A 159 -3.00 1.48 -3.41
N VAL A 160 -2.63 0.32 -2.90
CA VAL A 160 -3.30 -0.96 -3.19
C VAL A 160 -4.16 -1.39 -2.01
N PHE A 161 -5.49 -1.32 -2.16
CA PHE A 161 -6.48 -1.67 -1.12
C PHE A 161 -6.33 -0.92 0.22
N ALA A 162 -5.63 0.19 0.23
CA ALA A 162 -5.23 0.93 1.42
C ALA A 162 -6.01 2.26 1.57
N PRO A 163 -5.96 2.91 2.75
CA PRO A 163 -6.51 4.24 2.96
C PRO A 163 -5.86 5.29 2.04
N ARG A 164 -6.59 6.37 1.76
CA ARG A 164 -6.18 7.39 0.78
C ARG A 164 -6.06 8.77 1.41
N ASN A 165 -4.83 9.26 1.43
CA ASN A 165 -4.50 10.61 1.87
C ASN A 165 -4.11 11.45 0.65
N GLY A 166 -5.11 11.93 -0.09
CA GLY A 166 -4.91 12.67 -1.34
C GLY A 166 -3.96 13.87 -1.23
N PRO A 167 -4.09 14.74 -0.20
CA PRO A 167 -3.15 15.83 0.04
C PRO A 167 -1.69 15.36 0.15
N GLU A 168 -1.42 14.28 0.90
CA GLU A 168 -0.06 13.77 1.08
C GLU A 168 0.48 13.08 -0.17
N PHE A 169 -0.35 12.30 -0.87
CA PHE A 169 0.03 11.73 -2.16
C PHE A 169 0.46 12.82 -3.14
N HIS A 170 -0.32 13.91 -3.22
CA HIS A 170 0.00 15.06 -4.07
C HIS A 170 1.28 15.76 -3.63
N ARG A 171 1.46 15.97 -2.32
CA ARG A 171 2.63 16.66 -1.78
C ARG A 171 3.93 15.92 -2.06
N VAL A 172 3.95 14.59 -1.92
CA VAL A 172 5.18 13.79 -2.09
C VAL A 172 5.53 13.54 -3.55
N LEU A 173 4.54 13.53 -4.44
CA LEU A 173 4.76 13.34 -5.87
C LEU A 173 5.46 14.54 -6.51
N GLY A 174 6.41 14.25 -7.37
CA GLY A 174 6.95 15.22 -8.33
C GLY A 174 5.89 15.67 -9.34
N PRO A 175 6.13 16.78 -10.06
CA PRO A 175 5.15 17.36 -10.98
C PRO A 175 4.74 16.44 -12.13
N ASP A 176 5.61 15.55 -12.53
CA ASP A 176 5.40 14.57 -13.61
C ASP A 176 5.16 13.14 -13.06
N GLY A 177 5.08 13.00 -11.74
CA GLY A 177 4.85 11.74 -11.06
C GLY A 177 3.45 11.16 -11.30
N ALA A 178 3.24 9.91 -10.89
CA ALA A 178 1.96 9.22 -11.01
C ALA A 178 1.51 8.59 -9.69
N LEU A 179 0.18 8.48 -9.53
CA LEU A 179 -0.44 7.73 -8.45
C LEU A 179 -1.20 6.54 -9.05
N LEU A 180 -0.83 5.32 -8.66
CA LEU A 180 -1.56 4.09 -8.97
C LEU A 180 -2.47 3.71 -7.80
N VAL A 181 -3.76 3.59 -8.09
CA VAL A 181 -4.76 3.20 -7.10
C VAL A 181 -5.46 1.93 -7.54
N VAL A 182 -5.47 0.91 -6.67
CA VAL A 182 -6.21 -0.34 -6.91
C VAL A 182 -7.43 -0.39 -6.01
N THR A 183 -8.59 -0.69 -6.63
CA THR A 183 -9.85 -0.91 -5.95
C THR A 183 -10.50 -2.21 -6.39
N PRO A 184 -11.11 -3.00 -5.47
CA PRO A 184 -11.94 -4.11 -5.87
C PRO A 184 -13.27 -3.58 -6.44
N THR A 185 -13.80 -4.27 -7.45
CA THR A 185 -15.13 -3.99 -8.00
C THR A 185 -16.23 -4.69 -7.19
N ALA A 186 -17.48 -4.38 -7.49
CA ALA A 186 -18.63 -5.08 -6.90
C ALA A 186 -18.64 -6.59 -7.23
N ARG A 187 -17.93 -7.05 -8.26
CA ARG A 187 -17.82 -8.47 -8.64
C ARG A 187 -16.72 -9.23 -7.91
N HIS A 188 -15.79 -8.51 -7.28
CA HIS A 188 -14.67 -9.12 -6.56
C HIS A 188 -15.17 -10.02 -5.43
N LEU A 189 -14.78 -11.31 -5.43
CA LEU A 189 -15.10 -12.34 -4.43
C LEU A 189 -16.61 -12.53 -4.17
N ARG A 190 -17.45 -12.24 -5.15
CA ARG A 190 -18.92 -12.32 -4.99
C ARG A 190 -19.41 -13.71 -4.58
N GLU A 191 -18.71 -14.76 -5.04
CA GLU A 191 -19.07 -16.16 -4.78
C GLU A 191 -18.87 -16.55 -3.30
N LEU A 192 -17.98 -15.86 -2.60
CA LEU A 192 -17.65 -16.14 -1.20
C LEU A 192 -18.52 -15.35 -0.19
N ARG A 193 -19.20 -14.29 -0.60
CA ARG A 193 -19.86 -13.37 0.33
C ARG A 193 -20.90 -14.05 1.22
N ALA A 194 -21.78 -14.84 0.61
CA ALA A 194 -22.88 -15.51 1.35
C ALA A 194 -22.35 -16.55 2.33
N SER A 195 -21.28 -17.26 1.98
CA SER A 195 -20.75 -18.37 2.77
C SER A 195 -19.73 -17.97 3.83
N THR A 196 -18.98 -16.88 3.62
CA THR A 196 -17.86 -16.50 4.50
C THR A 196 -18.11 -15.26 5.35
N GLY A 197 -19.17 -14.49 5.07
CA GLY A 197 -19.45 -13.23 5.76
C GLY A 197 -18.57 -12.06 5.27
N LEU A 198 -17.92 -12.19 4.11
CA LEU A 198 -17.22 -11.08 3.47
C LEU A 198 -18.19 -9.94 3.17
N LEU A 199 -17.77 -8.72 3.50
CA LEU A 199 -18.55 -7.52 3.23
C LEU A 199 -18.67 -7.27 1.72
N ALA A 200 -19.84 -6.87 1.27
CA ALA A 200 -20.01 -6.43 -0.11
C ALA A 200 -19.18 -5.17 -0.36
N VAL A 201 -18.58 -5.10 -1.54
CA VAL A 201 -17.94 -3.86 -2.00
C VAL A 201 -19.05 -2.86 -2.31
N ASP A 202 -19.03 -1.71 -1.63
CA ASP A 202 -19.98 -0.63 -1.87
C ASP A 202 -19.83 -0.08 -3.29
N PRO A 203 -20.86 -0.13 -4.14
CA PRO A 203 -20.78 0.37 -5.52
C PRO A 203 -20.41 1.86 -5.62
N GLY A 204 -20.83 2.67 -4.62
CA GLY A 204 -20.49 4.11 -4.57
C GLY A 204 -19.08 4.43 -4.07
N LYS A 205 -18.30 3.39 -3.69
CA LYS A 205 -16.95 3.59 -3.14
C LYS A 205 -15.99 4.20 -4.16
N GLU A 206 -16.08 3.80 -5.41
CA GLU A 206 -15.22 4.31 -6.47
C GLU A 206 -15.49 5.80 -6.76
N ASP A 207 -16.75 6.20 -6.83
CA ASP A 207 -17.12 7.60 -7.07
C ASP A 207 -16.74 8.51 -5.89
N ARG A 208 -16.90 8.02 -4.65
CA ARG A 208 -16.41 8.76 -3.47
C ARG A 208 -14.91 8.91 -3.51
N LEU A 209 -14.22 7.87 -3.93
CA LEU A 209 -12.78 7.86 -4.09
C LEU A 209 -12.32 8.90 -5.10
N ARG A 210 -12.92 8.88 -6.29
CA ARG A 210 -12.61 9.86 -7.34
C ARG A 210 -12.82 11.29 -6.84
N ARG A 211 -13.92 11.55 -6.10
CA ARG A 211 -14.19 12.87 -5.51
C ARG A 211 -13.11 13.29 -4.50
N THR A 212 -12.66 12.36 -3.64
CA THR A 212 -11.61 12.64 -2.65
C THR A 212 -10.28 13.02 -3.31
N LEU A 213 -9.93 12.37 -4.42
CA LEU A 213 -8.71 12.65 -5.16
C LEU A 213 -8.83 13.84 -6.12
N ALA A 214 -10.04 14.19 -6.58
CA ALA A 214 -10.28 15.20 -7.62
C ALA A 214 -9.74 16.59 -7.29
N ALA A 215 -9.65 16.96 -6.00
CA ALA A 215 -9.07 18.25 -5.58
C ALA A 215 -7.58 18.35 -5.90
N HIS A 216 -6.86 17.23 -5.91
CA HIS A 216 -5.41 17.16 -6.03
C HIS A 216 -4.93 16.50 -7.31
N PHE A 217 -5.76 15.67 -7.92
CA PHE A 217 -5.39 14.82 -9.05
C PHE A 217 -6.35 14.94 -10.22
N ARG A 218 -5.80 14.74 -11.41
CA ARG A 218 -6.55 14.45 -12.63
C ARG A 218 -6.52 12.92 -12.82
N HIS A 219 -7.68 12.31 -12.97
CA HIS A 219 -7.79 10.93 -13.41
C HIS A 219 -7.35 10.86 -14.88
N GLU A 220 -6.40 9.98 -15.18
CA GLU A 220 -5.86 9.83 -16.53
C GLU A 220 -6.53 8.67 -17.26
N ARG A 221 -6.47 7.48 -16.67
CA ARG A 221 -7.12 6.27 -17.20
C ARG A 221 -7.36 5.26 -16.09
N ALA A 222 -8.18 4.26 -16.40
CA ALA A 222 -8.39 3.11 -15.55
C ALA A 222 -8.41 1.83 -16.39
N GLU A 223 -7.84 0.77 -15.86
CA GLU A 223 -7.82 -0.57 -16.44
C GLU A 223 -8.61 -1.51 -15.56
N SER A 224 -9.50 -2.28 -16.16
CA SER A 224 -10.26 -3.33 -15.47
C SER A 224 -9.53 -4.65 -15.62
N LEU A 225 -9.24 -5.29 -14.49
CA LEU A 225 -8.64 -6.61 -14.44
C LEU A 225 -9.62 -7.59 -13.78
N GLU A 226 -10.03 -8.61 -14.54
CA GLU A 226 -10.93 -9.63 -14.02
C GLU A 226 -10.51 -11.02 -14.51
N TYR A 227 -10.43 -11.96 -13.56
CA TYR A 227 -10.08 -13.35 -13.82
C TYR A 227 -10.65 -14.28 -12.76
N ALA A 228 -10.71 -15.58 -13.07
CA ALA A 228 -11.12 -16.61 -12.13
C ALA A 228 -9.91 -17.17 -11.39
N MET A 229 -10.06 -17.38 -10.09
CA MET A 229 -9.15 -18.13 -9.24
C MET A 229 -9.81 -19.46 -8.86
N SER A 230 -9.01 -20.51 -8.68
CA SER A 230 -9.43 -21.79 -8.13
C SER A 230 -8.78 -21.94 -6.76
N LEU A 231 -9.57 -21.89 -5.69
CA LEU A 231 -9.07 -21.81 -4.31
C LEU A 231 -9.39 -23.08 -3.54
N THR A 232 -8.43 -23.59 -2.81
CA THR A 232 -8.64 -24.61 -1.79
C THR A 232 -9.37 -24.02 -0.57
N ALA A 233 -9.86 -24.86 0.31
CA ALA A 233 -10.48 -24.45 1.57
C ALA A 233 -9.53 -23.58 2.43
N GLU A 234 -8.26 -23.94 2.51
CA GLU A 234 -7.24 -23.20 3.25
C GLU A 234 -6.99 -21.82 2.65
N GLU A 235 -6.93 -21.71 1.32
CA GLU A 235 -6.74 -20.44 0.61
C GLU A 235 -7.95 -19.52 0.76
N VAL A 236 -9.17 -20.07 0.77
CA VAL A 236 -10.39 -19.30 1.10
C VAL A 236 -10.30 -18.76 2.54
N ALA A 237 -9.90 -19.58 3.51
CA ALA A 237 -9.71 -19.14 4.89
C ALA A 237 -8.65 -18.05 5.01
N ALA A 238 -7.52 -18.21 4.31
CA ALA A 238 -6.45 -17.19 4.27
C ALA A 238 -6.93 -15.88 3.65
N LEU A 239 -7.67 -15.93 2.54
CA LEU A 239 -8.24 -14.77 1.85
C LEU A 239 -9.19 -13.97 2.75
N VAL A 240 -10.06 -14.65 3.50
CA VAL A 240 -10.98 -14.00 4.46
C VAL A 240 -10.19 -13.40 5.63
N THR A 241 -9.24 -14.17 6.20
CA THR A 241 -8.45 -13.75 7.36
C THR A 241 -7.56 -12.54 7.05
N MET A 242 -7.04 -12.42 5.82
CA MET A 242 -6.21 -11.26 5.44
C MET A 242 -7.02 -10.00 5.15
N SER A 243 -8.35 -10.10 5.07
CA SER A 243 -9.23 -8.98 4.73
C SER A 243 -9.65 -8.19 5.98
N PRO A 244 -10.11 -6.93 5.83
CA PRO A 244 -10.68 -6.17 6.95
C PRO A 244 -11.88 -6.84 7.62
N ALA A 245 -12.57 -7.76 6.94
CA ALA A 245 -13.66 -8.53 7.51
C ALA A 245 -13.20 -9.46 8.65
N ALA A 246 -11.92 -9.81 8.73
CA ALA A 246 -11.36 -10.63 9.80
C ALA A 246 -11.58 -10.04 11.21
N HIS A 247 -11.72 -8.72 11.32
CA HIS A 247 -12.06 -8.07 12.60
C HIS A 247 -13.50 -8.39 13.10
N HIS A 248 -14.37 -8.93 12.24
CA HIS A 248 -15.79 -9.17 12.51
C HIS A 248 -16.19 -10.65 12.35
N VAL A 249 -15.29 -11.51 11.91
CA VAL A 249 -15.57 -12.93 11.66
C VAL A 249 -14.87 -13.78 12.73
N ASP A 250 -15.64 -14.62 13.42
CA ASP A 250 -15.09 -15.62 14.34
C ASP A 250 -14.32 -16.70 13.57
N ALA A 251 -13.06 -16.94 13.97
CA ALA A 251 -12.16 -17.87 13.29
C ALA A 251 -12.66 -19.33 13.29
N GLY A 252 -13.35 -19.75 14.37
CA GLY A 252 -13.92 -21.09 14.45
C GLY A 252 -15.09 -21.27 13.51
N GLN A 253 -15.98 -20.28 13.46
CA GLN A 253 -17.12 -20.25 12.54
C GLN A 253 -16.66 -20.20 11.08
N LEU A 254 -15.61 -19.42 10.78
CA LEU A 254 -15.06 -19.35 9.44
C LEU A 254 -14.53 -20.73 9.00
N ARG A 255 -13.75 -21.38 9.85
CA ARG A 255 -13.22 -22.73 9.56
C ARG A 255 -14.35 -23.71 9.27
N GLY A 256 -15.37 -23.81 10.13
CA GLY A 256 -16.49 -24.72 9.92
C GLY A 256 -17.33 -24.39 8.67
N ARG A 257 -17.38 -23.11 8.23
CA ARG A 257 -18.04 -22.74 6.98
C ARG A 257 -17.22 -23.18 5.76
N VAL A 258 -15.91 -22.93 5.80
CA VAL A 258 -14.98 -23.23 4.69
C VAL A 258 -14.85 -24.74 4.50
N GLU A 259 -14.79 -25.55 5.57
CA GLU A 259 -14.73 -27.02 5.51
C GLU A 259 -15.96 -27.64 4.84
N ARG A 260 -17.12 -26.98 4.89
CA ARG A 260 -18.34 -27.43 4.21
C ARG A 260 -18.42 -27.02 2.74
N MET A 261 -17.47 -26.24 2.23
CA MET A 261 -17.46 -25.84 0.82
C MET A 261 -16.89 -26.97 -0.04
N ALA A 262 -17.51 -27.21 -1.20
CA ALA A 262 -16.92 -28.11 -2.19
C ALA A 262 -15.65 -27.45 -2.78
N ALA A 263 -14.49 -27.97 -2.44
CA ALA A 263 -13.20 -27.49 -2.95
C ALA A 263 -12.77 -28.26 -4.21
N PRO A 264 -12.06 -27.62 -5.16
CA PRO A 264 -11.70 -26.22 -5.16
C PRO A 264 -12.88 -25.28 -5.49
N VAL A 265 -12.89 -24.10 -4.85
CA VAL A 265 -13.91 -23.07 -5.07
C VAL A 265 -13.47 -22.15 -6.20
N ARG A 266 -14.30 -21.98 -7.23
CA ARG A 266 -14.04 -20.99 -8.29
C ARG A 266 -14.52 -19.61 -7.83
N VAL A 267 -13.62 -18.63 -7.83
CA VAL A 267 -13.83 -17.30 -7.28
C VAL A 267 -13.38 -16.24 -8.27
N THR A 268 -14.15 -15.16 -8.41
CA THR A 268 -13.81 -14.04 -9.28
C THR A 268 -12.89 -13.04 -8.56
N ALA A 269 -11.68 -12.84 -9.08
CA ALA A 269 -10.87 -11.65 -8.79
C ALA A 269 -11.28 -10.54 -9.75
N SER A 270 -11.65 -9.37 -9.24
CA SER A 270 -12.10 -8.26 -10.10
C SER A 270 -11.67 -6.92 -9.49
N PHE A 271 -10.81 -6.19 -10.21
CA PHE A 271 -10.16 -4.96 -9.78
C PHE A 271 -10.28 -3.87 -10.84
N VAL A 272 -10.15 -2.62 -10.38
CA VAL A 272 -9.85 -1.46 -11.23
C VAL A 272 -8.51 -0.91 -10.77
N VAL A 273 -7.58 -0.77 -11.72
CA VAL A 273 -6.31 -0.08 -11.54
C VAL A 273 -6.43 1.29 -12.20
N SER A 274 -6.37 2.33 -11.40
CA SER A 274 -6.54 3.72 -11.87
C SER A 274 -5.23 4.48 -11.80
N VAL A 275 -4.93 5.22 -12.86
CA VAL A 275 -3.77 6.12 -12.99
C VAL A 275 -4.24 7.56 -12.77
N TYR A 276 -3.55 8.27 -11.90
CA TYR A 276 -3.78 9.67 -11.61
C TYR A 276 -2.50 10.49 -11.76
N ARG A 277 -2.63 11.72 -12.29
CA ARG A 277 -1.55 12.71 -12.35
C ARG A 277 -1.81 13.87 -11.40
N PRO A 278 -0.78 14.41 -10.72
CA PRO A 278 -0.94 15.60 -9.89
C PRO A 278 -1.52 16.76 -10.68
N ARG A 279 -2.44 17.50 -10.08
CA ARG A 279 -2.87 18.80 -10.64
C ARG A 279 -1.76 19.82 -10.39
N ARG A 280 -1.34 20.51 -11.43
CA ARG A 280 -0.41 21.64 -11.27
C ARG A 280 -1.13 22.76 -10.51
N PRO A 281 -0.46 23.48 -9.59
CA PRO A 281 -1.02 24.67 -8.98
C PRO A 281 -1.45 25.65 -10.09
N VAL A 282 -2.67 26.15 -10.00
CA VAL A 282 -3.11 27.23 -10.89
C VAL A 282 -2.28 28.46 -10.50
N PRO A 283 -1.51 29.07 -11.44
CA PRO A 283 -0.77 30.28 -11.12
C PRO A 283 -1.76 31.38 -10.67
N PRO A 284 -1.42 32.19 -9.65
CA PRO A 284 -2.29 33.26 -9.23
C PRO A 284 -2.57 34.18 -10.42
N PRO A 285 -3.79 34.78 -10.52
CA PRO A 285 -4.11 35.69 -11.59
C PRO A 285 -3.09 36.84 -11.56
N LYS A 286 -2.53 37.17 -12.74
CA LYS A 286 -1.65 38.34 -12.87
C LYS A 286 -2.41 39.54 -12.34
N ARG A 287 -1.86 40.21 -11.34
CA ARG A 287 -2.43 41.48 -10.88
C ARG A 287 -2.50 42.42 -12.09
N PRO A 288 -3.65 43.07 -12.37
CA PRO A 288 -3.69 44.11 -13.40
C PRO A 288 -2.71 45.22 -12.99
N GLY A 289 -1.82 45.55 -13.91
CA GLY A 289 -0.85 46.64 -13.77
C GLY A 289 -1.52 48.03 -13.79
#